data_db30983fb33740b6d0162724ed75400e
#
_entry.id   db30983fb33740b6d0162724ed75400e
#
_cell.length_a   1.000
_cell.length_b   1.000
_cell.length_c   1.000
_cell.angle_alpha   90.00
_cell.angle_beta   90.00
_cell.angle_gamma   90.00
#
_symmetry.space_group_name_H-M   'P 1'
#
loop_
_entity.id
_entity.type
_entity.pdbx_description
1 polymer ?
#
loop_
_entity_poly.entity_id
_entity_poly.type
_entity_poly.pdbx_seq_one_letter_code
_entity_poly.pdbx_strand_id
1 'polypeptide(L)'
;MANSNRETISVNDCQVLAHYKYDGEQYILTLSSSEIAQTTIPGQFVHITVSDVTAMRRPISVMSVDEENGTFDLLYKIVGEGTRQLAECKIGNMLSVIGPIGNGFRVTDKKNPLLIGGGVGMPPIIAIAQQIKNNNDYKPFVVLGS
;
A
#
# COMPACT_ATOMS: atom_id res chain seq x y z
N MET A 1 -19.92 -3.72 18.21
CA MET A 1 -19.60 -4.71 17.16
C MET A 1 -18.10 -4.83 17.08
N ALA A 2 -17.55 -5.99 17.38
CA ALA A 2 -16.11 -6.24 17.34
C ALA A 2 -15.59 -6.06 15.91
N ASN A 3 -14.44 -5.38 15.78
CA ASN A 3 -13.79 -5.12 14.50
C ASN A 3 -13.35 -6.45 13.86
N SER A 4 -14.06 -6.89 12.83
CA SER A 4 -13.74 -8.09 12.06
C SER A 4 -12.37 -8.02 11.33
N ASN A 5 -11.75 -6.84 11.27
CA ASN A 5 -10.48 -6.63 10.57
C ASN A 5 -9.23 -7.19 11.30
N ARG A 6 -9.35 -7.65 12.53
CA ARG A 6 -8.20 -8.25 13.24
C ARG A 6 -7.90 -9.67 12.81
N GLU A 7 -8.85 -10.36 12.21
CA GLU A 7 -8.69 -11.74 11.73
C GLU A 7 -7.97 -11.84 10.38
N THR A 8 -7.76 -10.71 9.69
CA THR A 8 -7.07 -10.64 8.39
C THR A 8 -5.60 -10.24 8.49
N ILE A 9 -5.12 -9.90 9.70
CA ILE A 9 -3.70 -9.52 9.88
C ILE A 9 -2.87 -10.79 9.94
N SER A 10 -1.96 -10.92 8.97
CA SER A 10 -1.05 -12.06 8.86
C SER A 10 0.39 -11.61 8.67
N VAL A 11 1.32 -12.54 8.88
CA VAL A 11 2.74 -12.35 8.59
C VAL A 11 3.05 -13.12 7.32
N ASN A 12 3.50 -12.40 6.29
CA ASN A 12 3.82 -12.97 4.99
C ASN A 12 5.27 -12.71 4.62
N ASP A 13 5.92 -13.71 4.07
CA ASP A 13 7.20 -13.55 3.38
C ASP A 13 6.91 -13.21 1.91
N CYS A 14 7.16 -11.94 1.55
CA CYS A 14 6.82 -11.39 0.25
C CYS A 14 8.07 -11.23 -0.61
N GLN A 15 8.03 -11.72 -1.84
CA GLN A 15 9.11 -11.51 -2.79
C GLN A 15 8.99 -10.13 -3.45
N VAL A 16 10.12 -9.44 -3.59
CA VAL A 16 10.22 -8.22 -4.38
C VAL A 16 10.16 -8.59 -5.86
N LEU A 17 9.11 -8.14 -6.55
CA LEU A 17 8.88 -8.40 -7.97
C LEU A 17 9.33 -7.22 -8.85
N ALA A 18 9.14 -6.00 -8.36
CA ALA A 18 9.58 -4.78 -9.03
C ALA A 18 9.94 -3.72 -8.00
N HIS A 19 10.87 -2.83 -8.36
CA HIS A 19 11.29 -1.73 -7.51
C HIS A 19 11.75 -0.57 -8.38
N TYR A 20 10.95 0.49 -8.46
CA TYR A 20 11.19 1.64 -9.31
C TYR A 20 11.46 2.88 -8.48
N LYS A 21 12.54 3.61 -8.85
CA LYS A 21 12.87 4.91 -8.29
C LYS A 21 12.31 6.02 -9.17
N TYR A 22 11.74 7.04 -8.52
CA TYR A 22 11.24 8.26 -9.14
C TYR A 22 11.94 9.50 -8.56
N ASP A 23 11.71 10.65 -9.16
CA ASP A 23 12.24 11.93 -8.68
C ASP A 23 11.79 12.20 -7.23
N GLY A 24 12.62 12.96 -6.50
CA GLY A 24 12.32 13.29 -5.10
C GLY A 24 12.48 12.14 -4.13
N GLU A 25 13.31 11.13 -4.44
CA GLU A 25 13.57 9.95 -3.62
C GLU A 25 12.30 9.13 -3.30
N GLN A 26 11.37 9.10 -4.23
CA GLN A 26 10.16 8.28 -4.16
C GLN A 26 10.38 6.94 -4.84
N TYR A 27 9.74 5.90 -4.30
CA TYR A 27 9.86 4.53 -4.80
C TYR A 27 8.50 3.86 -4.85
N ILE A 28 8.29 3.05 -5.89
CA ILE A 28 7.20 2.08 -5.95
C ILE A 28 7.82 0.68 -5.84
N LEU A 29 7.37 -0.07 -4.83
CA LEU A 29 7.80 -1.42 -4.53
C LEU A 29 6.63 -2.37 -4.73
N THR A 30 6.77 -3.32 -5.67
CA THR A 30 5.78 -4.36 -5.93
C THR A 30 6.20 -5.65 -5.22
N LEU A 31 5.31 -6.19 -4.42
CA LEU A 31 5.50 -7.39 -3.61
C LEU A 31 4.47 -8.46 -3.93
N SER A 32 4.86 -9.74 -3.80
CA SER A 32 3.96 -10.88 -3.94
C SER A 32 3.34 -11.27 -2.61
N SER A 33 2.04 -11.32 -2.53
CA SER A 33 1.25 -12.01 -1.50
C SER A 33 -0.21 -12.05 -1.93
N SER A 34 -0.72 -13.21 -2.28
CA SER A 34 -2.14 -13.39 -2.60
C SER A 34 -3.04 -13.05 -1.42
N GLU A 35 -2.60 -13.36 -0.20
CA GLU A 35 -3.37 -13.09 1.02
C GLU A 35 -3.54 -11.57 1.24
N ILE A 36 -2.44 -10.80 1.17
CA ILE A 36 -2.50 -9.34 1.32
C ILE A 36 -3.28 -8.73 0.16
N ALA A 37 -3.06 -9.17 -1.09
CA ALA A 37 -3.77 -8.63 -2.25
C ALA A 37 -5.29 -8.82 -2.16
N GLN A 38 -5.75 -9.98 -1.70
CA GLN A 38 -7.18 -10.32 -1.61
C GLN A 38 -7.89 -9.70 -0.40
N THR A 39 -7.15 -9.39 0.67
CA THR A 39 -7.75 -8.92 1.93
C THR A 39 -7.59 -7.43 2.20
N THR A 40 -6.72 -6.76 1.45
CA THR A 40 -6.48 -5.31 1.62
C THR A 40 -7.64 -4.49 1.07
N ILE A 41 -8.11 -3.55 1.87
CA ILE A 41 -9.06 -2.52 1.43
C ILE A 41 -8.37 -1.13 1.43
N PRO A 42 -8.79 -0.20 0.54
CA PRO A 42 -8.18 1.13 0.45
C PRO A 42 -8.09 1.85 1.79
N GLY A 43 -6.93 2.44 2.06
CA GLY A 43 -6.64 3.13 3.32
C GLY A 43 -5.91 2.28 4.36
N GLN A 44 -5.75 0.99 4.11
CA GLN A 44 -4.92 0.13 4.94
C GLN A 44 -3.43 0.24 4.57
N PHE A 45 -2.59 -0.22 5.48
CA PHE A 45 -1.13 -0.21 5.36
C PHE A 45 -0.54 -1.55 5.80
N VAL A 46 0.74 -1.72 5.57
CA VAL A 46 1.51 -2.88 6.02
C VAL A 46 2.69 -2.44 6.87
N HIS A 47 3.15 -3.31 7.75
CA HIS A 47 4.44 -3.19 8.44
C HIS A 47 5.47 -4.08 7.76
N ILE A 48 6.50 -3.49 7.17
CA ILE A 48 7.54 -4.19 6.42
C ILE A 48 8.89 -4.17 7.14
N THR A 49 9.58 -5.31 7.17
CA THR A 49 11.01 -5.35 7.58
C THR A 49 11.86 -4.71 6.49
N VAL A 50 12.87 -3.97 6.91
CA VAL A 50 13.74 -3.22 5.98
C VAL A 50 15.15 -3.80 5.90
N SER A 51 15.58 -4.53 6.93
CA SER A 51 16.85 -5.28 6.97
C SER A 51 16.86 -6.21 8.18
N ASP A 52 17.78 -7.17 8.17
CA ASP A 52 18.00 -8.10 9.30
C ASP A 52 18.61 -7.40 10.53
N VAL A 53 19.21 -6.22 10.32
CA VAL A 53 19.88 -5.45 11.37
C VAL A 53 18.93 -4.48 12.06
N THR A 54 17.89 -4.02 11.37
CA THR A 54 16.94 -3.04 11.90
C THR A 54 15.71 -3.76 12.46
N ALA A 55 15.61 -3.84 13.77
CA ALA A 55 14.52 -4.53 14.46
C ALA A 55 13.13 -3.92 14.24
N MET A 56 13.06 -2.64 13.84
CA MET A 56 11.78 -1.94 13.68
C MET A 56 11.28 -2.02 12.25
N ARG A 57 10.07 -2.53 12.09
CA ARG A 57 9.32 -2.49 10.82
C ARG A 57 8.92 -1.06 10.47
N ARG A 58 8.69 -0.80 9.18
CA ARG A 58 8.17 0.49 8.70
C ARG A 58 6.72 0.35 8.26
N PRO A 59 5.83 1.25 8.74
CA PRO A 59 4.47 1.33 8.24
C PRO A 59 4.46 2.00 6.87
N ILE A 60 3.90 1.34 5.86
CA ILE A 60 3.77 1.88 4.51
C ILE A 60 2.37 1.58 3.99
N SER A 61 1.66 2.61 3.49
CA SER A 61 0.32 2.47 2.94
C SER A 61 0.34 1.65 1.65
N VAL A 62 -0.65 0.77 1.50
CA VAL A 62 -0.87 0.05 0.25
C VAL A 62 -1.47 1.03 -0.77
N MET A 63 -0.85 1.11 -1.95
CA MET A 63 -1.26 1.98 -3.05
C MET A 63 -2.21 1.27 -4.00
N SER A 64 -1.93 0.03 -4.34
CA SER A 64 -2.74 -0.79 -5.24
C SER A 64 -2.61 -2.26 -4.91
N VAL A 65 -3.60 -3.03 -5.34
CA VAL A 65 -3.59 -4.49 -5.27
C VAL A 65 -3.99 -5.05 -6.63
N ASP A 66 -3.39 -6.18 -6.98
CA ASP A 66 -3.78 -7.04 -8.09
C ASP A 66 -4.13 -8.41 -7.52
N GLU A 67 -5.42 -8.62 -7.29
CA GLU A 67 -5.94 -9.85 -6.67
C GLU A 67 -5.72 -11.06 -7.57
N GLU A 68 -5.75 -10.87 -8.90
CA GLU A 68 -5.59 -11.93 -9.90
C GLU A 68 -4.15 -12.46 -9.91
N ASN A 69 -3.17 -11.56 -9.88
CA ASN A 69 -1.76 -11.91 -9.86
C ASN A 69 -1.19 -12.07 -8.43
N GLY A 70 -1.98 -11.77 -7.40
CA GLY A 70 -1.57 -11.89 -6.00
C GLY A 70 -0.45 -10.93 -5.64
N THR A 71 -0.50 -9.69 -6.12
CA THR A 71 0.53 -8.68 -5.90
C THR A 71 -0.04 -7.39 -5.31
N PHE A 72 0.81 -6.61 -4.66
CA PHE A 72 0.43 -5.30 -4.14
C PHE A 72 1.60 -4.32 -4.25
N ASP A 73 1.27 -3.04 -4.42
CA ASP A 73 2.21 -1.95 -4.56
C ASP A 73 2.25 -1.06 -3.33
N LEU A 74 3.46 -0.68 -2.96
CA LEU A 74 3.76 0.28 -1.91
C LEU A 74 4.46 1.49 -2.52
N LEU A 75 3.94 2.70 -2.28
CA LEU A 75 4.65 3.94 -2.58
C LEU A 75 5.25 4.49 -1.28
N TYR A 76 6.54 4.77 -1.28
CA TYR A 76 7.22 5.38 -0.15
C TYR A 76 8.28 6.38 -0.60
N LYS A 77 8.73 7.19 0.35
CA LYS A 77 9.84 8.15 0.17
C LYS A 77 10.92 7.86 1.20
N ILE A 78 12.18 8.10 0.83
CA ILE A 78 13.27 8.06 1.80
C ILE A 78 13.14 9.25 2.74
N VAL A 79 12.84 8.96 4.02
CA VAL A 79 12.72 9.96 5.09
C VAL A 79 13.64 9.65 6.28
N GLY A 80 14.33 8.52 6.26
CA GLY A 80 15.22 8.08 7.32
C GLY A 80 15.92 6.78 6.97
N GLU A 81 16.69 6.26 7.93
CA GLU A 81 17.55 5.09 7.73
C GLU A 81 16.76 3.84 7.28
N GLY A 82 15.63 3.54 7.89
CA GLY A 82 14.85 2.36 7.51
C GLY A 82 14.33 2.39 6.08
N THR A 83 13.82 3.55 5.61
CA THR A 83 13.37 3.68 4.21
C THR A 83 14.55 3.75 3.24
N ARG A 84 15.73 4.18 3.68
CA ARG A 84 16.98 4.12 2.90
C ARG A 84 17.40 2.67 2.69
N GLN A 85 17.39 1.84 3.75
CA GLN A 85 17.69 0.42 3.64
C GLN A 85 16.67 -0.32 2.76
N LEU A 86 15.38 0.03 2.86
CA LEU A 86 14.37 -0.52 1.97
C LEU A 86 14.65 -0.18 0.50
N ALA A 87 15.17 1.01 0.22
CA ALA A 87 15.52 1.44 -1.13
C ALA A 87 16.69 0.64 -1.75
N GLU A 88 17.45 -0.09 -0.96
CA GLU A 88 18.56 -0.95 -1.41
C GLU A 88 18.10 -2.37 -1.78
N CYS A 89 16.84 -2.74 -1.47
CA CYS A 89 16.34 -4.07 -1.79
C CYS A 89 16.27 -4.29 -3.29
N LYS A 90 16.55 -5.53 -3.70
CA LYS A 90 16.63 -5.96 -5.10
C LYS A 90 15.47 -6.88 -5.44
N ILE A 91 15.13 -6.93 -6.72
CA ILE A 91 14.19 -7.92 -7.25
C ILE A 91 14.66 -9.32 -6.83
N GLY A 92 13.74 -10.13 -6.34
CA GLY A 92 13.99 -11.46 -5.81
C GLY A 92 14.28 -11.52 -4.31
N ASN A 93 14.56 -10.39 -3.64
CA ASN A 93 14.69 -10.39 -2.17
C ASN A 93 13.36 -10.77 -1.52
N MET A 94 13.45 -11.42 -0.36
CA MET A 94 12.32 -11.76 0.49
C MET A 94 12.21 -10.75 1.63
N LEU A 95 11.02 -10.17 1.83
CA LEU A 95 10.75 -9.21 2.88
C LEU A 95 9.59 -9.72 3.74
N SER A 96 9.76 -9.69 5.05
CA SER A 96 8.67 -10.07 5.96
C SER A 96 7.72 -8.89 6.13
N VAL A 97 6.45 -9.13 5.83
CA VAL A 97 5.38 -8.12 5.84
C VAL A 97 4.26 -8.56 6.77
N ILE A 98 3.82 -7.67 7.65
CA ILE A 98 2.63 -7.85 8.49
C ILE A 98 1.53 -6.97 7.91
N GLY A 99 0.39 -7.55 7.60
CA GLY A 99 -0.77 -6.82 7.10
C GLY A 99 -1.88 -7.69 6.57
N PRO A 100 -2.92 -7.05 6.03
CA PRO A 100 -3.18 -5.60 6.04
C PRO A 100 -3.57 -5.08 7.43
N ILE A 101 -3.20 -3.85 7.76
CA ILE A 101 -3.42 -3.22 9.06
C ILE A 101 -4.25 -1.96 8.89
N GLY A 102 -5.09 -1.66 9.88
CA GLY A 102 -5.88 -0.44 9.97
C GLY A 102 -7.31 -0.59 9.45
N ASN A 103 -8.08 0.48 9.63
CA ASN A 103 -9.44 0.58 9.13
C ASN A 103 -9.39 1.21 7.73
N GLY A 104 -9.92 0.52 6.74
CA GLY A 104 -10.03 1.08 5.40
C GLY A 104 -11.05 2.20 5.31
N PHE A 105 -10.97 2.95 4.22
CA PHE A 105 -11.97 3.95 3.91
C PHE A 105 -13.30 3.29 3.54
N ARG A 106 -14.38 3.90 4.01
CA ARG A 106 -15.72 3.53 3.54
C ARG A 106 -16.10 4.46 2.41
N VAL A 107 -16.27 3.92 1.22
CA VAL A 107 -16.90 4.65 0.13
C VAL A 107 -18.38 4.79 0.50
N THR A 108 -18.82 6.02 0.72
CA THR A 108 -20.21 6.31 1.12
C THR A 108 -21.12 6.33 -0.12
N ASP A 109 -22.46 6.36 0.09
CA ASP A 109 -23.46 6.47 -0.97
C ASP A 109 -23.39 7.75 -1.80
N LYS A 110 -22.42 8.61 -1.54
CA LYS A 110 -22.21 9.87 -2.25
C LYS A 110 -21.46 9.62 -3.55
N LYS A 111 -22.15 9.85 -4.66
CA LYS A 111 -21.71 9.52 -6.02
C LYS A 111 -20.58 10.41 -6.58
N ASN A 112 -20.27 11.55 -5.93
CA ASN A 112 -19.26 12.51 -6.39
C ASN A 112 -18.21 12.75 -5.29
N PRO A 113 -17.37 11.76 -4.95
CA PRO A 113 -16.35 11.96 -3.93
C PRO A 113 -15.24 12.89 -4.44
N LEU A 114 -14.80 13.82 -3.59
CA LEU A 114 -13.58 14.58 -3.78
C LEU A 114 -12.44 13.86 -3.07
N LEU A 115 -11.46 13.38 -3.84
CA LEU A 115 -10.30 12.64 -3.37
C LEU A 115 -9.07 13.54 -3.46
N ILE A 116 -8.48 13.87 -2.32
CA ILE A 116 -7.30 14.76 -2.27
C ILE A 116 -6.16 14.01 -1.59
N GLY A 117 -5.01 13.95 -2.26
CA GLY A 117 -3.79 13.34 -1.74
C GLY A 117 -2.54 14.14 -2.10
N GLY A 118 -1.59 14.21 -1.16
CA GLY A 118 -0.31 14.87 -1.38
C GLY A 118 0.86 14.07 -0.82
N GLY A 119 2.00 14.08 -1.53
CA GLY A 119 3.21 13.38 -1.13
C GLY A 119 2.95 11.90 -0.80
N VAL A 120 3.45 11.43 0.34
CA VAL A 120 3.23 10.04 0.81
C VAL A 120 1.79 9.74 1.25
N GLY A 121 0.88 10.71 1.21
CA GLY A 121 -0.56 10.52 1.39
C GLY A 121 -1.31 10.15 0.10
N MET A 122 -0.65 10.13 -1.06
CA MET A 122 -1.26 9.72 -2.33
C MET A 122 -1.70 8.24 -2.37
N PRO A 123 -0.93 7.27 -1.85
CA PRO A 123 -1.26 5.85 -1.97
C PRO A 123 -2.70 5.49 -1.60
N PRO A 124 -3.22 5.84 -0.41
CA PRO A 124 -4.58 5.49 -0.04
C PRO A 124 -5.64 6.16 -0.94
N ILE A 125 -5.35 7.33 -1.48
CA ILE A 125 -6.25 8.04 -2.40
C ILE A 125 -6.27 7.36 -3.77
N ILE A 126 -5.11 6.90 -4.26
CA ILE A 126 -5.02 6.11 -5.49
C ILE A 126 -5.80 4.80 -5.32
N ALA A 127 -5.64 4.11 -4.20
CA ALA A 127 -6.35 2.86 -3.91
C ALA A 127 -7.89 3.04 -3.97
N ILE A 128 -8.43 4.12 -3.36
CA ILE A 128 -9.86 4.42 -3.44
C ILE A 128 -10.28 4.71 -4.88
N ALA A 129 -9.52 5.55 -5.58
CA ALA A 129 -9.83 5.90 -6.96
C ALA A 129 -9.88 4.66 -7.86
N GLN A 130 -8.95 3.72 -7.67
CA GLN A 130 -8.94 2.45 -8.39
C GLN A 130 -10.14 1.57 -8.05
N GLN A 131 -10.54 1.50 -6.79
CA GLN A 131 -11.70 0.72 -6.36
C GLN A 131 -13.00 1.19 -7.02
N ILE A 132 -13.17 2.51 -7.18
CA ILE A 132 -14.43 3.09 -7.69
C ILE A 132 -14.42 3.41 -9.19
N LYS A 133 -13.26 3.37 -9.87
CA LYS A 133 -13.11 3.78 -11.28
C LYS A 133 -14.03 3.05 -12.27
N ASN A 134 -14.34 1.79 -12.00
CA ASN A 134 -15.15 0.95 -12.87
C ASN A 134 -16.64 0.94 -12.47
N ASN A 135 -17.01 1.67 -11.43
CA ASN A 135 -18.39 1.78 -10.99
C ASN A 135 -19.01 3.08 -11.55
N ASN A 136 -19.89 2.95 -12.53
CA ASN A 136 -20.56 4.08 -13.20
C ASN A 136 -21.42 4.95 -12.28
N ASP A 137 -21.70 4.49 -11.07
CA ASP A 137 -22.42 5.27 -10.06
C ASP A 137 -21.57 6.37 -9.43
N TYR A 138 -20.23 6.27 -9.56
CA TYR A 138 -19.31 7.25 -8.99
C TYR A 138 -18.71 8.14 -10.07
N LYS A 139 -18.63 9.44 -9.77
CA LYS A 139 -17.90 10.44 -10.56
C LYS A 139 -16.89 11.14 -9.65
N PRO A 140 -15.76 10.48 -9.32
CA PRO A 140 -14.77 11.05 -8.43
C PRO A 140 -14.07 12.25 -9.08
N PHE A 141 -13.82 13.26 -8.26
CA PHE A 141 -12.86 14.33 -8.59
C PHE A 141 -11.58 14.07 -7.81
N VAL A 142 -10.46 13.88 -8.49
CA VAL A 142 -9.18 13.49 -7.87
C VAL A 142 -8.17 14.59 -8.03
N VAL A 143 -7.57 15.03 -6.91
CA VAL A 143 -6.50 16.02 -6.86
C VAL A 143 -5.29 15.36 -6.18
N LEU A 144 -4.20 15.23 -6.92
CA LEU A 144 -2.94 14.70 -6.42
C LEU A 144 -1.85 15.75 -6.56
N GLY A 145 -1.03 15.90 -5.51
CA GLY A 145 0.12 16.81 -5.49
C GLY A 145 1.36 16.12 -4.92
N SER A 146 2.53 16.45 -5.47
CA SER A 146 3.84 15.95 -5.02
C SER A 146 4.62 17.04 -4.29
#